data_9fba17ad4fe4a1cc626cb7d5bc01d19d
#
_entry.id   9fba17ad4fe4a1cc626cb7d5bc01d19d
#
_cell.length_a   1.000
_cell.length_b   1.000
_cell.length_c   1.000
_cell.angle_alpha   90.00
_cell.angle_beta   90.00
_cell.angle_gamma   90.00
#
_symmetry.space_group_name_H-M   'P 1'
#
loop_
_entity.id
_entity.type
_entity.pdbx_description
1 polymer ?
#
loop_
_entity_poly.entity_id
_entity_poly.type
_entity_poly.pdbx_seq_one_letter_code
_entity_poly.pdbx_strand_id
1 'polypeptide(L)'
;MDSFQQFIAVSRYSRWMDTEARRETWDETVDRWWNYFSAKAPVLLTRPDIRDAILNLEVLPSMRGLMTAGPALDRDHTALYNCSYLEIDNLKSFSNLMYILMCGTGVGYSVERRCTDKLPVVPDKINKMFDNVLSVPDSREGWCDSLAHLITQLYNGVHPKWDTSLIRKAGERLKTFGGRASGPAPLEEVFRFVVQTFYKAQ
;
A
#
# COMPACT_ATOMS: atom_id res chain seq x y z
N MET A 1 -24.46 -14.55 14.01
CA MET A 1 -24.23 -14.32 12.54
C MET A 1 -24.93 -15.40 11.74
N ASP A 2 -25.59 -15.03 10.64
CA ASP A 2 -26.04 -15.98 9.63
C ASP A 2 -24.86 -16.47 8.75
N SER A 3 -25.10 -17.44 7.85
CA SER A 3 -24.06 -18.05 7.05
C SER A 3 -23.37 -17.05 6.09
N PHE A 4 -24.09 -16.04 5.59
CA PHE A 4 -23.52 -15.01 4.72
C PHE A 4 -22.63 -14.05 5.52
N GLN A 5 -23.09 -13.59 6.67
CA GLN A 5 -22.31 -12.77 7.58
C GLN A 5 -21.03 -13.48 8.02
N GLN A 6 -21.11 -14.78 8.33
CA GLN A 6 -19.95 -15.60 8.67
C GLN A 6 -18.95 -15.70 7.52
N PHE A 7 -19.44 -15.92 6.28
CA PHE A 7 -18.60 -15.93 5.10
C PHE A 7 -17.86 -14.61 4.92
N ILE A 8 -18.55 -13.47 5.07
CA ILE A 8 -17.92 -12.14 4.96
C ILE A 8 -16.88 -11.95 6.06
N ALA A 9 -17.20 -12.28 7.32
CA ALA A 9 -16.28 -12.15 8.44
C ALA A 9 -14.99 -12.94 8.19
N VAL A 10 -15.11 -14.21 7.84
CA VAL A 10 -13.95 -15.10 7.60
C VAL A 10 -13.15 -14.67 6.36
N SER A 11 -13.82 -14.28 5.27
CA SER A 11 -13.13 -13.96 4.02
C SER A 11 -12.46 -12.57 4.03
N ARG A 12 -13.01 -11.59 4.78
CA ARG A 12 -12.59 -10.19 4.73
C ARG A 12 -11.84 -9.70 5.96
N TYR A 13 -12.19 -10.19 7.16
CA TYR A 13 -11.68 -9.64 8.42
C TYR A 13 -10.73 -10.58 9.14
N SER A 14 -11.00 -11.89 9.09
CA SER A 14 -10.23 -12.90 9.81
C SER A 14 -8.83 -13.08 9.25
N ARG A 15 -7.84 -13.14 10.14
CA ARG A 15 -6.46 -13.44 9.79
C ARG A 15 -6.23 -14.96 9.78
N TRP A 16 -5.22 -15.35 9.05
CA TRP A 16 -4.74 -16.73 9.07
C TRP A 16 -3.85 -16.95 10.31
N MET A 17 -4.12 -18.00 11.05
CA MET A 17 -3.37 -18.47 12.22
C MET A 17 -2.49 -19.63 11.79
N ASP A 18 -1.18 -19.40 11.69
CA ASP A 18 -0.25 -20.41 11.16
C ASP A 18 -0.12 -21.63 12.07
N THR A 19 -0.22 -21.46 13.40
CA THR A 19 -0.12 -22.53 14.39
C THR A 19 -1.31 -23.48 14.35
N GLU A 20 -2.49 -22.96 14.01
CA GLU A 20 -3.74 -23.71 14.01
C GLU A 20 -4.22 -24.10 12.61
N ALA A 21 -3.49 -23.64 11.57
CA ALA A 21 -3.78 -23.87 10.15
C ALA A 21 -5.24 -23.50 9.77
N ARG A 22 -5.79 -22.44 10.38
CA ARG A 22 -7.15 -21.91 10.14
C ARG A 22 -7.18 -20.40 10.15
N ARG A 23 -8.31 -19.83 9.81
CA ARG A 23 -8.57 -18.41 10.03
C ARG A 23 -9.15 -18.18 11.44
N GLU A 24 -8.99 -16.95 11.93
CA GLU A 24 -9.66 -16.47 13.14
C GLU A 24 -11.17 -16.68 13.06
N THR A 25 -11.79 -16.98 14.20
CA THR A 25 -13.24 -16.82 14.40
C THR A 25 -13.62 -15.34 14.47
N TRP A 26 -14.92 -15.05 14.52
CA TRP A 26 -15.39 -13.66 14.71
C TRP A 26 -14.95 -13.12 16.07
N ASP A 27 -15.10 -13.90 17.13
CA ASP A 27 -14.67 -13.50 18.48
C ASP A 27 -13.18 -13.17 18.52
N GLU A 28 -12.33 -14.03 17.95
CA GLU A 28 -10.88 -13.80 17.86
C GLU A 28 -10.53 -12.55 17.05
N THR A 29 -11.27 -12.29 15.97
CA THR A 29 -11.09 -11.07 15.15
C THR A 29 -11.44 -9.82 15.96
N VAL A 30 -12.55 -9.85 16.72
CA VAL A 30 -12.96 -8.74 17.59
C VAL A 30 -11.98 -8.56 18.73
N ASP A 31 -11.52 -9.65 19.36
CA ASP A 31 -10.54 -9.59 20.44
C ASP A 31 -9.21 -9.01 19.97
N ARG A 32 -8.73 -9.39 18.81
CA ARG A 32 -7.52 -8.80 18.22
C ARG A 32 -7.69 -7.29 17.99
N TRP A 33 -8.82 -6.87 17.43
CA TRP A 33 -9.14 -5.45 17.23
C TRP A 33 -9.21 -4.72 18.57
N TRP A 34 -9.94 -5.27 19.55
CA TRP A 34 -10.11 -4.69 20.86
C TRP A 34 -8.78 -4.53 21.59
N ASN A 35 -7.98 -5.57 21.66
CA ASN A 35 -6.69 -5.56 22.35
C ASN A 35 -5.72 -4.54 21.70
N TYR A 36 -5.73 -4.46 20.37
CA TYR A 36 -4.87 -3.52 19.65
C TYR A 36 -5.24 -2.06 19.94
N PHE A 37 -6.52 -1.72 19.83
CA PHE A 37 -6.95 -0.33 19.99
C PHE A 37 -7.06 0.10 21.45
N SER A 38 -7.42 -0.78 22.38
CA SER A 38 -7.44 -0.45 23.81
C SER A 38 -6.04 -0.20 24.37
N ALA A 39 -5.02 -0.87 23.85
CA ALA A 39 -3.63 -0.59 24.21
C ALA A 39 -3.18 0.81 23.74
N LYS A 40 -3.72 1.31 22.62
CA LYS A 40 -3.40 2.65 22.07
C LYS A 40 -4.33 3.76 22.58
N ALA A 41 -5.54 3.40 22.95
CA ALA A 41 -6.56 4.31 23.47
C ALA A 41 -7.20 3.71 24.75
N PRO A 42 -6.54 3.84 25.92
CA PRO A 42 -6.97 3.20 27.15
C PRO A 42 -8.39 3.58 27.60
N VAL A 43 -8.94 4.68 27.12
CA VAL A 43 -10.34 5.05 27.36
C VAL A 43 -11.32 3.96 26.92
N LEU A 44 -10.97 3.14 25.93
CA LEU A 44 -11.80 2.00 25.51
C LEU A 44 -11.99 0.98 26.63
N LEU A 45 -11.01 0.80 27.52
CA LEU A 45 -11.13 -0.13 28.64
C LEU A 45 -12.22 0.26 29.65
N THR A 46 -12.66 1.51 29.64
CA THR A 46 -13.79 1.99 30.45
C THR A 46 -15.15 1.72 29.79
N ARG A 47 -15.17 1.21 28.56
CA ARG A 47 -16.36 1.00 27.73
C ARG A 47 -16.39 -0.42 27.12
N PRO A 48 -16.42 -1.47 27.98
CA PRO A 48 -16.48 -2.86 27.50
C PRO A 48 -17.75 -3.14 26.67
N ASP A 49 -18.81 -2.36 26.88
CA ASP A 49 -20.03 -2.36 26.07
C ASP A 49 -19.77 -2.19 24.57
N ILE A 50 -18.74 -1.45 24.17
CA ILE A 50 -18.35 -1.28 22.76
C ILE A 50 -17.87 -2.62 22.17
N ARG A 51 -17.07 -3.39 22.91
CA ARG A 51 -16.62 -4.71 22.46
C ARG A 51 -17.81 -5.65 22.27
N ASP A 52 -18.73 -5.67 23.23
CA ASP A 52 -19.91 -6.52 23.16
C ASP A 52 -20.84 -6.11 22.00
N ALA A 53 -21.03 -4.83 21.78
CA ALA A 53 -21.80 -4.32 20.64
C ALA A 53 -21.19 -4.73 19.28
N ILE A 54 -19.84 -4.78 19.17
CA ILE A 54 -19.17 -5.28 17.97
C ILE A 54 -19.38 -6.79 17.81
N LEU A 55 -19.23 -7.57 18.90
CA LEU A 55 -19.47 -9.02 18.89
C LEU A 55 -20.89 -9.36 18.43
N ASN A 56 -21.87 -8.60 18.92
CA ASN A 56 -23.27 -8.79 18.61
C ASN A 56 -23.69 -8.19 17.25
N LEU A 57 -22.78 -7.57 16.52
CA LEU A 57 -23.05 -6.89 15.23
C LEU A 57 -24.01 -5.69 15.34
N GLU A 58 -24.12 -5.08 16.51
CA GLU A 58 -24.91 -3.86 16.71
C GLU A 58 -24.20 -2.63 16.11
N VAL A 59 -22.86 -2.63 16.18
CA VAL A 59 -21.99 -1.65 15.52
C VAL A 59 -20.82 -2.36 14.88
N LEU A 60 -20.27 -1.76 13.81
CA LEU A 60 -19.04 -2.26 13.18
C LEU A 60 -18.00 -1.13 13.11
N PRO A 61 -16.77 -1.37 13.57
CA PRO A 61 -15.67 -0.45 13.31
C PRO A 61 -15.31 -0.50 11.82
N SER A 62 -14.39 0.39 11.40
CA SER A 62 -13.87 0.37 10.04
C SER A 62 -13.43 -1.04 9.64
N MET A 63 -13.84 -1.47 8.43
CA MET A 63 -13.37 -2.74 7.83
C MET A 63 -11.85 -2.83 7.84
N ARG A 64 -11.16 -1.74 7.55
CA ARG A 64 -9.69 -1.67 7.60
C ARG A 64 -9.17 -1.89 9.01
N GLY A 65 -9.81 -1.30 10.02
CA GLY A 65 -9.45 -1.52 11.42
C GLY A 65 -9.57 -2.98 11.82
N LEU A 66 -10.69 -3.64 11.48
CA LEU A 66 -10.88 -5.07 11.74
C LEU A 66 -9.85 -5.94 11.00
N MET A 67 -9.56 -5.64 9.74
CA MET A 67 -8.65 -6.42 8.92
C MET A 67 -7.18 -6.22 9.33
N THR A 68 -6.75 -5.00 9.68
CA THR A 68 -5.33 -4.63 9.79
C THR A 68 -4.83 -4.47 11.21
N ALA A 69 -5.71 -4.41 12.25
CA ALA A 69 -5.28 -4.30 13.65
C ALA A 69 -4.19 -5.32 14.01
N GLY A 70 -3.09 -4.86 14.59
CA GLY A 70 -1.88 -5.64 14.90
C GLY A 70 -0.70 -5.29 13.99
N PRO A 71 0.16 -6.26 13.61
CA PRO A 71 1.46 -6.02 12.96
C PRO A 71 1.41 -5.16 11.68
N ALA A 72 0.28 -5.17 10.96
CA ALA A 72 0.13 -4.33 9.77
C ALA A 72 0.07 -2.84 10.12
N LEU A 73 -0.72 -2.48 11.15
CA LEU A 73 -0.81 -1.10 11.63
C LEU A 73 0.42 -0.68 12.46
N ASP A 74 1.09 -1.61 13.14
CA ASP A 74 2.35 -1.31 13.83
C ASP A 74 3.44 -0.93 12.83
N ARG A 75 3.42 -1.55 11.65
CA ARG A 75 4.34 -1.20 10.56
C ARG A 75 3.98 0.13 9.91
N ASP A 76 2.70 0.37 9.63
CA ASP A 76 2.26 1.58 8.94
C ASP A 76 0.76 1.84 9.14
N HIS A 77 0.43 2.93 9.79
CA HIS A 77 -0.95 3.34 10.05
C HIS A 77 -1.74 3.71 8.78
N THR A 78 -1.09 3.98 7.66
CA THR A 78 -1.74 4.26 6.37
C THR A 78 -2.70 3.14 5.97
N ALA A 79 -2.39 1.90 6.35
CA ALA A 79 -3.24 0.74 6.09
C ALA A 79 -4.64 0.80 6.76
N LEU A 80 -4.83 1.69 7.74
CA LEU A 80 -6.13 1.90 8.41
C LEU A 80 -7.13 2.66 7.53
N TYR A 81 -6.63 3.50 6.61
CA TYR A 81 -7.46 4.40 5.82
C TYR A 81 -7.97 3.73 4.54
N ASN A 82 -9.24 3.96 4.21
CA ASN A 82 -9.85 3.46 2.96
C ASN A 82 -9.49 4.35 1.77
N CYS A 83 -9.48 5.66 1.98
CA CYS A 83 -9.31 6.67 0.94
C CYS A 83 -8.38 7.77 1.40
N SER A 84 -7.68 8.35 0.44
CA SER A 84 -6.83 9.53 0.61
C SER A 84 -6.88 10.42 -0.63
N TYR A 85 -6.23 11.56 -0.55
CA TYR A 85 -6.08 12.48 -1.66
C TYR A 85 -4.67 13.07 -1.64
N LEU A 86 -4.11 13.31 -2.82
CA LEU A 86 -2.88 14.06 -2.97
C LEU A 86 -2.85 14.90 -4.26
N GLU A 87 -2.08 15.97 -4.26
CA GLU A 87 -1.80 16.79 -5.44
C GLU A 87 -0.52 16.29 -6.12
N ILE A 88 -0.53 16.27 -7.46
CA ILE A 88 0.68 15.96 -8.24
C ILE A 88 1.37 17.28 -8.55
N ASP A 89 2.12 17.78 -7.59
CA ASP A 89 2.76 19.11 -7.62
C ASP A 89 4.28 19.06 -7.43
N ASN A 90 4.84 17.87 -7.25
CA ASN A 90 6.27 17.62 -7.16
C ASN A 90 6.61 16.18 -7.56
N LEU A 91 7.88 15.88 -7.82
CA LEU A 91 8.28 14.54 -8.28
C LEU A 91 8.01 13.44 -7.26
N LYS A 92 8.05 13.75 -5.96
CA LYS A 92 7.78 12.79 -4.90
C LYS A 92 6.30 12.39 -4.85
N SER A 93 5.39 13.22 -5.38
CA SER A 93 3.96 12.90 -5.42
C SER A 93 3.68 11.58 -6.13
N PHE A 94 4.44 11.22 -7.17
CA PHE A 94 4.28 9.95 -7.90
C PHE A 94 4.64 8.73 -7.04
N SER A 95 5.75 8.79 -6.31
CA SER A 95 6.14 7.71 -5.40
C SER A 95 5.24 7.63 -4.16
N ASN A 96 4.77 8.76 -3.65
CA ASN A 96 3.79 8.81 -2.57
C ASN A 96 2.45 8.17 -3.00
N LEU A 97 1.98 8.47 -4.21
CA LEU A 97 0.79 7.85 -4.80
C LEU A 97 0.92 6.32 -4.81
N MET A 98 2.04 5.82 -5.33
CA MET A 98 2.33 4.38 -5.37
C MET A 98 2.38 3.79 -3.96
N TYR A 99 3.04 4.46 -3.02
CA TYR A 99 3.15 4.00 -1.64
C TYR A 99 1.77 3.82 -0.97
N ILE A 100 0.91 4.83 -1.08
CA ILE A 100 -0.42 4.80 -0.49
C ILE A 100 -1.28 3.69 -1.13
N LEU A 101 -1.22 3.53 -2.46
CA LEU A 101 -1.89 2.44 -3.16
C LEU A 101 -1.39 1.07 -2.70
N MET A 102 -0.08 0.90 -2.48
CA MET A 102 0.51 -0.34 -1.97
C MET A 102 0.15 -0.60 -0.49
N CYS A 103 -0.28 0.41 0.27
CA CYS A 103 -0.91 0.23 1.58
C CYS A 103 -2.35 -0.26 1.47
N GLY A 104 -2.89 -0.36 0.25
CA GLY A 104 -4.26 -0.77 -0.04
C GLY A 104 -5.28 0.36 0.12
N THR A 105 -4.85 1.60 0.28
CA THR A 105 -5.69 2.80 0.38
C THR A 105 -5.97 3.33 -1.02
N GLY A 106 -7.23 3.60 -1.34
CA GLY A 106 -7.60 4.28 -2.58
C GLY A 106 -7.12 5.74 -2.57
N VAL A 107 -6.61 6.22 -3.71
CA VAL A 107 -6.07 7.59 -3.80
C VAL A 107 -6.79 8.36 -4.89
N GLY A 108 -7.47 9.44 -4.52
CA GLY A 108 -7.82 10.52 -5.42
C GLY A 108 -6.60 11.44 -5.63
N TYR A 109 -6.39 11.91 -6.85
CA TYR A 109 -5.27 12.81 -7.13
C TYR A 109 -5.70 13.97 -8.04
N SER A 110 -5.03 15.13 -7.89
CA SER A 110 -5.23 16.26 -8.77
C SER A 110 -4.05 16.43 -9.72
N VAL A 111 -4.37 16.59 -10.99
CA VAL A 111 -3.46 16.99 -12.08
C VAL A 111 -3.89 18.32 -12.69
N GLU A 112 -4.62 19.15 -11.94
CA GLU A 112 -4.98 20.49 -12.37
C GLU A 112 -3.72 21.33 -12.63
N ARG A 113 -3.81 22.31 -13.52
CA ARG A 113 -2.67 23.17 -13.86
C ARG A 113 -2.00 23.81 -12.66
N ARG A 114 -2.78 24.28 -11.67
CA ARG A 114 -2.25 24.82 -10.41
C ARG A 114 -1.32 23.88 -9.64
N CYS A 115 -1.42 22.57 -9.89
CA CYS A 115 -0.55 21.54 -9.31
C CYS A 115 0.58 21.22 -10.28
N THR A 116 0.25 20.85 -11.51
CA THR A 116 1.24 20.37 -12.50
C THR A 116 2.20 21.45 -12.99
N ASP A 117 1.82 22.74 -12.97
CA ASP A 117 2.71 23.85 -13.31
C ASP A 117 3.88 24.02 -12.32
N LYS A 118 3.82 23.37 -11.16
CA LYS A 118 4.93 23.30 -10.20
C LYS A 118 5.96 22.22 -10.52
N LEU A 119 5.62 21.28 -11.41
CA LEU A 119 6.55 20.23 -11.83
C LEU A 119 7.66 20.81 -12.73
N PRO A 120 8.86 20.23 -12.70
CA PRO A 120 9.90 20.59 -13.64
C PRO A 120 9.44 20.40 -15.09
N VAL A 121 10.00 21.19 -16.00
CA VAL A 121 9.76 21.02 -17.44
C VAL A 121 10.40 19.72 -17.91
N VAL A 122 9.67 18.96 -18.73
CA VAL A 122 10.21 17.75 -19.36
C VAL A 122 11.40 18.15 -20.26
N PRO A 123 12.56 17.49 -20.15
CA PRO A 123 13.72 17.83 -20.95
C PRO A 123 13.48 17.54 -22.44
N ASP A 124 13.98 18.41 -23.31
CA ASP A 124 13.85 18.26 -24.76
C ASP A 124 14.49 16.97 -25.29
N LYS A 125 15.47 16.42 -24.59
CA LYS A 125 16.17 15.19 -24.97
C LYS A 125 16.57 14.36 -23.75
N ILE A 126 16.32 13.07 -23.84
CA ILE A 126 16.89 12.05 -22.97
C ILE A 126 18.01 11.37 -23.75
N ASN A 127 19.22 11.89 -23.62
CA ASN A 127 20.39 11.50 -24.43
C ASN A 127 21.56 10.98 -23.59
N LYS A 128 21.45 11.03 -22.25
CA LYS A 128 22.45 10.48 -21.34
C LYS A 128 21.99 9.09 -20.90
N MET A 129 22.90 8.14 -20.92
CA MET A 129 22.65 6.83 -20.30
C MET A 129 23.05 6.87 -18.83
N PHE A 130 22.26 6.24 -17.97
CA PHE A 130 22.65 6.08 -16.59
C PHE A 130 23.77 5.03 -16.50
N ASP A 131 24.89 5.41 -15.89
CA ASP A 131 26.08 4.53 -15.80
C ASP A 131 25.84 3.38 -14.83
N ASN A 132 25.05 3.61 -13.77
CA ASN A 132 24.71 2.60 -12.77
C ASN A 132 23.34 1.97 -13.06
N VAL A 133 23.19 0.70 -12.70
CA VAL A 133 21.91 0.01 -12.74
C VAL A 133 21.18 0.25 -11.41
N LEU A 134 19.93 0.71 -11.48
CA LEU A 134 19.07 0.86 -10.31
C LEU A 134 18.63 -0.53 -9.81
N SER A 135 19.26 -1.02 -8.75
CA SER A 135 18.83 -2.27 -8.10
C SER A 135 17.59 -2.00 -7.24
N VAL A 136 16.51 -2.71 -7.51
CA VAL A 136 15.21 -2.50 -6.86
C VAL A 136 15.07 -3.42 -5.64
N PRO A 137 15.00 -2.89 -4.40
CA PRO A 137 14.81 -3.72 -3.21
C PRO A 137 13.43 -4.39 -3.18
N ASP A 138 13.36 -5.59 -2.58
CA ASP A 138 12.11 -6.34 -2.41
C ASP A 138 11.30 -5.82 -1.20
N SER A 139 10.87 -4.57 -1.28
CA SER A 139 10.03 -3.92 -0.28
C SER A 139 9.14 -2.86 -0.93
N ARG A 140 8.04 -2.52 -0.26
CA ARG A 140 7.14 -1.45 -0.69
C ARG A 140 7.88 -0.12 -0.82
N GLU A 141 8.66 0.20 0.19
CA GLU A 141 9.51 1.38 0.25
C GLU A 141 10.51 1.39 -0.90
N GLY A 142 11.21 0.27 -1.12
CA GLY A 142 12.19 0.13 -2.20
C GLY A 142 11.58 0.30 -3.59
N TRP A 143 10.37 -0.18 -3.82
CA TRP A 143 9.65 0.04 -5.08
C TRP A 143 9.32 1.51 -5.30
N CYS A 144 8.85 2.21 -4.26
CA CYS A 144 8.50 3.62 -4.31
C CYS A 144 9.74 4.51 -4.51
N ASP A 145 10.83 4.22 -3.80
CA ASP A 145 12.09 4.94 -3.93
C ASP A 145 12.70 4.72 -5.32
N SER A 146 12.59 3.51 -5.85
CA SER A 146 13.05 3.19 -7.21
C SER A 146 12.26 3.95 -8.28
N LEU A 147 10.92 4.08 -8.12
CA LEU A 147 10.09 4.90 -9.00
C LEU A 147 10.47 6.38 -8.91
N ALA A 148 10.67 6.92 -7.70
CA ALA A 148 11.09 8.29 -7.50
C ALA A 148 12.45 8.56 -8.17
N HIS A 149 13.40 7.64 -8.02
CA HIS A 149 14.71 7.74 -8.66
C HIS A 149 14.61 7.71 -10.18
N LEU A 150 13.84 6.76 -10.73
CA LEU A 150 13.62 6.65 -12.18
C LEU A 150 13.03 7.94 -12.77
N ILE A 151 11.98 8.50 -12.15
CA ILE A 151 11.38 9.76 -12.59
C ILE A 151 12.38 10.91 -12.51
N THR A 152 13.15 11.00 -11.43
CA THR A 152 14.18 12.03 -11.28
C THR A 152 15.24 11.94 -12.37
N GLN A 153 15.69 10.73 -12.73
CA GLN A 153 16.66 10.56 -13.83
C GLN A 153 16.09 11.02 -15.16
N LEU A 154 14.84 10.70 -15.46
CA LEU A 154 14.18 11.13 -16.70
C LEU A 154 14.08 12.66 -16.79
N TYR A 155 13.72 13.35 -15.71
CA TYR A 155 13.73 14.81 -15.67
C TYR A 155 15.13 15.42 -15.81
N ASN A 156 16.18 14.68 -15.45
CA ASN A 156 17.58 15.09 -15.68
C ASN A 156 18.10 14.75 -17.09
N GLY A 157 17.24 14.27 -17.99
CA GLY A 157 17.61 13.88 -19.36
C GLY A 157 18.42 12.58 -19.44
N VAL A 158 18.30 11.71 -18.42
CA VAL A 158 19.04 10.46 -18.31
C VAL A 158 18.10 9.28 -18.52
N HIS A 159 18.47 8.35 -19.41
CA HIS A 159 17.74 7.09 -19.59
C HIS A 159 18.08 6.12 -18.45
N PRO A 160 17.11 5.71 -17.60
CA PRO A 160 17.38 4.83 -16.48
C PRO A 160 17.56 3.38 -16.94
N LYS A 161 18.41 2.65 -16.21
CA LYS A 161 18.49 1.18 -16.27
C LYS A 161 18.11 0.63 -14.90
N TRP A 162 17.40 -0.50 -14.85
CA TRP A 162 16.99 -1.12 -13.60
C TRP A 162 17.20 -2.63 -13.60
N ASP A 163 17.37 -3.18 -12.39
CA ASP A 163 17.44 -4.60 -12.10
C ASP A 163 16.42 -4.96 -11.01
N THR A 164 15.52 -5.87 -11.33
CA THR A 164 14.46 -6.37 -10.45
C THR A 164 14.73 -7.77 -9.92
N SER A 165 15.95 -8.29 -10.07
CA SER A 165 16.33 -9.67 -9.69
C SER A 165 16.18 -9.94 -8.20
N LEU A 166 16.24 -8.90 -7.34
CA LEU A 166 16.04 -9.02 -5.90
C LEU A 166 14.58 -9.21 -5.51
N ILE A 167 13.63 -8.88 -6.40
CA ILE A 167 12.21 -8.96 -6.09
C ILE A 167 11.77 -10.42 -6.05
N ARG A 168 11.05 -10.79 -4.98
CA ARG A 168 10.48 -12.12 -4.80
C ARG A 168 9.59 -12.53 -5.96
N LYS A 169 9.55 -13.84 -6.22
CA LYS A 169 8.77 -14.40 -7.32
C LYS A 169 7.26 -14.24 -7.11
N ALA A 170 6.53 -14.19 -8.21
CA ALA A 170 5.07 -14.23 -8.18
C ALA A 170 4.57 -15.50 -7.46
N GLY A 171 3.53 -15.34 -6.64
CA GLY A 171 2.93 -16.45 -5.88
C GLY A 171 3.51 -16.67 -4.48
N GLU A 172 4.64 -16.07 -4.11
CA GLU A 172 5.16 -16.14 -2.75
C GLU A 172 4.21 -15.48 -1.74
N ARG A 173 4.13 -16.06 -0.53
CA ARG A 173 3.20 -15.57 0.49
C ARG A 173 3.67 -14.25 1.10
N LEU A 174 2.76 -13.29 1.19
CA LEU A 174 3.00 -12.02 1.89
C LEU A 174 2.77 -12.18 3.39
N LYS A 175 3.79 -11.85 4.20
CA LYS A 175 3.77 -12.11 5.65
C LYS A 175 2.90 -11.10 6.44
N THR A 176 2.83 -9.84 6.00
CA THR A 176 2.23 -8.75 6.79
C THR A 176 0.74 -8.60 6.57
N PHE A 177 0.30 -8.59 5.30
CA PHE A 177 -1.11 -8.37 4.93
C PHE A 177 -1.82 -9.64 4.49
N GLY A 178 -1.09 -10.74 4.35
CA GLY A 178 -1.59 -11.94 3.68
C GLY A 178 -1.64 -11.75 2.16
N GLY A 179 -2.10 -12.79 1.46
CA GLY A 179 -2.09 -12.81 -0.01
C GLY A 179 -0.76 -13.27 -0.59
N ARG A 180 -0.60 -13.06 -1.89
CA ARG A 180 0.57 -13.53 -2.65
C ARG A 180 1.25 -12.38 -3.39
N ALA A 181 2.56 -12.46 -3.54
CA ALA A 181 3.36 -11.51 -4.29
C ALA A 181 3.00 -11.54 -5.77
N SER A 182 3.03 -10.37 -6.40
CA SER A 182 2.84 -10.24 -7.86
C SER A 182 4.09 -10.59 -8.68
N GLY A 183 5.26 -10.63 -8.03
CA GLY A 183 6.54 -10.65 -8.72
C GLY A 183 6.92 -9.27 -9.31
N PRO A 184 8.02 -9.18 -10.06
CA PRO A 184 8.54 -7.91 -10.58
C PRO A 184 7.76 -7.34 -11.76
N ALA A 185 7.04 -8.16 -12.53
CA ALA A 185 6.44 -7.78 -13.81
C ALA A 185 5.56 -6.51 -13.76
N PRO A 186 4.65 -6.32 -12.77
CA PRO A 186 3.84 -5.10 -12.70
C PRO A 186 4.67 -3.84 -12.48
N LEU A 187 5.74 -3.89 -11.69
CA LEU A 187 6.62 -2.73 -11.49
C LEU A 187 7.39 -2.39 -12.76
N GLU A 188 7.91 -3.39 -13.45
CA GLU A 188 8.60 -3.21 -14.72
C GLU A 188 7.69 -2.59 -15.79
N GLU A 189 6.42 -2.98 -15.79
CA GLU A 189 5.42 -2.40 -16.70
C GLU A 189 5.22 -0.90 -16.40
N VAL A 190 5.12 -0.53 -15.12
CA VAL A 190 5.05 0.88 -14.69
C VAL A 190 6.31 1.64 -15.13
N PHE A 191 7.50 1.09 -14.91
CA PHE A 191 8.74 1.72 -15.32
C PHE A 191 8.83 1.95 -16.83
N ARG A 192 8.49 0.93 -17.62
CA ARG A 192 8.44 1.05 -19.10
C ARG A 192 7.41 2.09 -19.54
N PHE A 193 6.23 2.10 -18.92
CA PHE A 193 5.19 3.08 -19.22
C PHE A 193 5.66 4.51 -18.94
N VAL A 194 6.29 4.75 -17.78
CA VAL A 194 6.82 6.07 -17.42
C VAL A 194 7.88 6.51 -18.43
N VAL A 195 8.85 5.65 -18.74
CA VAL A 195 9.91 5.96 -19.73
C VAL A 195 9.32 6.29 -21.09
N GLN A 196 8.38 5.48 -21.58
CA GLN A 196 7.71 5.72 -22.87
C GLN A 196 6.92 7.04 -22.87
N THR A 197 6.31 7.40 -21.74
CA THR A 197 5.57 8.66 -21.61
C THR A 197 6.50 9.86 -21.73
N PHE A 198 7.67 9.82 -21.10
CA PHE A 198 8.67 10.87 -21.25
C PHE A 198 9.16 11.01 -22.69
N TYR A 199 9.44 9.92 -23.40
CA TYR A 199 9.81 9.97 -24.81
C TYR A 199 8.71 10.50 -25.72
N LYS A 200 7.46 10.33 -25.38
CA LYS A 200 6.32 10.91 -26.14
C LYS A 200 6.11 12.39 -25.86
N ALA A 201 6.61 12.88 -24.73
CA ALA A 201 6.45 14.27 -24.31
C ALA A 201 7.60 15.18 -24.84
N GLN A 202 8.63 14.61 -25.46
CA GLN A 202 9.72 15.33 -26.15
C GLN A 202 9.30 15.79 -27.54
#